data_90b9194295f607fc9390ab08e6165af6
#
_entry.id   90b9194295f607fc9390ab08e6165af6
#
_cell.length_a   1.000
_cell.length_b   1.000
_cell.length_c   1.000
_cell.angle_alpha   90.00
_cell.angle_beta   90.00
_cell.angle_gamma   90.00
#
_symmetry.space_group_name_H-M   'P 1'
#
loop_
_entity.id
_entity.type
_entity.pdbx_description
1 polymer ?
#
loop_
_entity_poly.entity_id
_entity_poly.type
_entity_poly.pdbx_seq_one_letter_code
_entity_poly.pdbx_strand_id
1 'polypeptide(L)'
;MHINWKKITIITLDLIIGTYLVFAFTKFNKPDEANLVCTKVNINIQDEMTNGFLNAKEIKKRLEARKLYPLGEPLKEVNARMIEETLKTSPFVKTAECSKTQDGLVDIYLTQRMPIVRIKSISNEDYYIDDHNQIMPNTNYTCDIIIATGYINKWYAKKYISLLSKALMTNELWRNQIEQINVLPDRGIELVPRVGNHIIYIGNLPETNLIDKREQAINDFVNKKMNRLEKFYKYGLSQAGWNKYSYINIEFDNQIICKKHQNS
;
A
#
# COMPACT_ATOMS: atom_id res chain seq x y z
N MET A 1 -67.99 35.43 -16.61
CA MET A 1 -66.69 34.73 -16.40
C MET A 1 -65.82 35.67 -15.52
N HIS A 2 -65.81 35.45 -14.19
CA HIS A 2 -64.97 36.31 -13.28
C HIS A 2 -63.52 35.92 -13.39
N ILE A 3 -62.73 36.78 -14.01
CA ILE A 3 -61.27 36.65 -14.09
C ILE A 3 -60.67 36.86 -12.70
N ASN A 4 -60.09 35.80 -12.14
CA ASN A 4 -59.48 35.88 -10.81
C ASN A 4 -58.10 36.49 -10.88
N TRP A 5 -57.99 37.81 -10.84
CA TRP A 5 -56.77 38.60 -10.95
C TRP A 5 -55.69 38.14 -9.98
N LYS A 6 -56.03 37.68 -8.77
CA LYS A 6 -55.06 37.16 -7.79
C LYS A 6 -54.36 35.89 -8.28
N LYS A 7 -55.08 34.98 -9.00
CA LYS A 7 -54.45 33.79 -9.58
C LYS A 7 -53.51 34.12 -10.72
N ILE A 8 -53.84 35.11 -11.53
CA ILE A 8 -53.01 35.57 -12.66
C ILE A 8 -51.69 36.16 -12.13
N THR A 9 -51.75 37.04 -11.10
CA THR A 9 -50.54 37.65 -10.51
C THR A 9 -49.63 36.61 -9.84
N ILE A 10 -50.16 35.58 -9.22
CA ILE A 10 -49.37 34.50 -8.64
C ILE A 10 -48.64 33.69 -9.76
N ILE A 11 -49.37 33.31 -10.82
CA ILE A 11 -48.79 32.55 -11.93
C ILE A 11 -47.68 33.36 -12.65
N THR A 12 -47.86 34.68 -12.84
CA THR A 12 -46.83 35.52 -13.45
C THR A 12 -45.60 35.68 -12.55
N LEU A 13 -45.80 35.78 -11.22
CA LEU A 13 -44.71 35.83 -10.25
C LEU A 13 -43.88 34.52 -10.25
N ASP A 14 -44.58 33.36 -10.22
CA ASP A 14 -43.93 32.06 -10.28
C ASP A 14 -43.12 31.86 -11.58
N LEU A 15 -43.63 32.38 -12.70
CA LEU A 15 -42.95 32.30 -13.98
C LEU A 15 -41.68 33.20 -14.01
N ILE A 16 -41.74 34.39 -13.39
CA ILE A 16 -40.59 35.29 -13.23
C ILE A 16 -39.52 34.63 -12.32
N ILE A 17 -39.94 34.05 -11.18
CA ILE A 17 -39.04 33.38 -10.27
C ILE A 17 -38.42 32.16 -10.96
N GLY A 18 -39.23 31.36 -11.68
CA GLY A 18 -38.72 30.21 -12.42
C GLY A 18 -37.68 30.59 -13.49
N THR A 19 -37.97 31.63 -14.27
CA THR A 19 -37.01 32.15 -15.26
C THR A 19 -35.76 32.75 -14.61
N TYR A 20 -35.86 33.44 -13.49
CA TYR A 20 -34.74 33.95 -12.72
C TYR A 20 -33.87 32.79 -12.18
N LEU A 21 -34.45 31.72 -11.63
CA LEU A 21 -33.74 30.55 -11.16
C LEU A 21 -33.01 29.85 -12.31
N VAL A 22 -33.65 29.65 -13.45
CA VAL A 22 -32.99 29.05 -14.63
C VAL A 22 -31.81 29.92 -15.08
N PHE A 23 -31.93 31.24 -15.13
CA PHE A 23 -30.85 32.14 -15.46
C PHE A 23 -29.75 32.15 -14.40
N ALA A 24 -30.09 32.15 -13.13
CA ALA A 24 -29.15 32.09 -12.02
C ALA A 24 -28.31 30.83 -12.07
N PHE A 25 -28.91 29.65 -12.29
CA PHE A 25 -28.20 28.40 -12.39
C PHE A 25 -27.42 28.20 -13.70
N THR A 26 -27.85 28.78 -14.82
CA THR A 26 -27.21 28.56 -16.11
C THR A 26 -26.18 29.61 -16.51
N LYS A 27 -26.34 30.88 -16.09
CA LYS A 27 -25.44 31.95 -16.52
C LYS A 27 -24.69 32.66 -15.38
N PHE A 28 -25.34 32.93 -14.25
CA PHE A 28 -24.69 33.68 -13.17
C PHE A 28 -23.79 32.84 -12.27
N ASN A 29 -23.99 31.51 -12.23
CA ASN A 29 -23.23 30.62 -11.36
C ASN A 29 -22.16 29.80 -12.12
N LYS A 30 -21.91 30.10 -13.40
CA LYS A 30 -20.73 29.57 -14.07
C LYS A 30 -19.54 30.43 -13.71
N PRO A 31 -18.57 29.90 -12.94
CA PRO A 31 -17.30 30.61 -12.77
C PRO A 31 -16.73 30.89 -14.15
N ASP A 32 -16.19 32.09 -14.33
CA ASP A 32 -15.55 32.49 -15.60
C ASP A 32 -14.20 31.77 -15.73
N GLU A 33 -14.25 30.42 -15.87
CA GLU A 33 -13.08 29.59 -16.06
C GLU A 33 -12.28 29.95 -17.31
N ALA A 34 -12.90 30.74 -18.20
CA ALA A 34 -12.32 31.08 -19.50
C ALA A 34 -11.02 31.87 -19.39
N ASN A 35 -10.85 32.65 -18.32
CA ASN A 35 -9.71 33.55 -18.10
C ASN A 35 -8.83 33.17 -16.89
N LEU A 36 -9.21 32.14 -16.13
CA LEU A 36 -8.43 31.72 -14.99
C LEU A 36 -7.22 30.89 -15.41
N VAL A 37 -6.05 31.30 -14.94
CA VAL A 37 -4.78 30.60 -15.12
C VAL A 37 -4.43 29.87 -13.82
N CYS A 38 -3.83 28.70 -13.93
CA CYS A 38 -3.34 27.98 -12.75
C CYS A 38 -2.18 28.76 -12.10
N THR A 39 -2.44 29.32 -10.94
CA THR A 39 -1.48 30.13 -10.17
C THR A 39 -0.67 29.29 -9.19
N LYS A 40 -1.19 28.16 -8.75
CA LYS A 40 -0.54 27.28 -7.77
C LYS A 40 -0.96 25.83 -7.94
N VAL A 41 0.00 24.94 -7.80
CA VAL A 41 -0.21 23.48 -7.79
C VAL A 41 0.17 22.94 -6.43
N ASN A 42 -0.77 22.33 -5.74
CA ASN A 42 -0.51 21.65 -4.48
C ASN A 42 -0.43 20.14 -4.74
N ILE A 43 0.65 19.50 -4.33
CA ILE A 43 0.82 18.07 -4.42
C ILE A 43 0.82 17.53 -2.99
N ASN A 44 -0.27 16.83 -2.64
CA ASN A 44 -0.49 16.25 -1.32
C ASN A 44 -0.35 14.72 -1.42
N ILE A 45 0.67 14.17 -0.78
CA ILE A 45 0.88 12.73 -0.70
C ILE A 45 0.37 12.30 0.68
N GLN A 46 -0.74 11.54 0.69
CA GLN A 46 -1.24 10.93 1.92
C GLN A 46 -0.35 9.75 2.29
N ASP A 47 -0.20 9.50 3.60
CA ASP A 47 0.67 8.47 4.16
C ASP A 47 2.16 8.69 3.80
N GLU A 48 2.57 9.96 3.74
CA GLU A 48 3.96 10.32 3.54
C GLU A 48 4.78 9.86 4.76
N MET A 49 5.27 8.63 4.70
CA MET A 49 6.37 8.23 5.58
C MET A 49 7.58 9.09 5.24
N THR A 50 8.35 9.46 6.24
CA THR A 50 9.54 10.34 6.13
C THR A 50 10.53 9.90 5.03
N ASN A 51 10.41 8.67 4.54
CA ASN A 51 11.16 8.07 3.45
C ASN A 51 10.23 7.32 2.46
N GLY A 52 9.14 7.94 2.04
CA GLY A 52 8.18 7.33 1.11
C GLY A 52 8.75 7.09 -0.29
N PHE A 53 8.14 6.18 -1.04
CA PHE A 53 8.49 5.88 -2.45
C PHE A 53 8.09 7.00 -3.40
N LEU A 54 7.31 7.98 -2.95
CA LEU A 54 6.88 9.13 -3.71
C LEU A 54 7.34 10.41 -3.01
N ASN A 55 7.76 11.39 -3.80
CA ASN A 55 7.98 12.74 -3.33
C ASN A 55 7.41 13.76 -4.34
N ALA A 56 7.03 14.94 -3.85
CA ALA A 56 6.39 15.98 -4.66
C ALA A 56 7.28 16.44 -5.84
N LYS A 57 8.60 16.45 -5.68
CA LYS A 57 9.55 16.83 -6.75
C LYS A 57 9.51 15.84 -7.91
N GLU A 58 9.45 14.55 -7.60
CA GLU A 58 9.40 13.49 -8.61
C GLU A 58 8.07 13.52 -9.36
N ILE A 59 6.96 13.72 -8.65
CA ILE A 59 5.62 13.89 -9.23
C ILE A 59 5.62 15.10 -10.19
N LYS A 60 6.13 16.25 -9.74
CA LYS A 60 6.27 17.44 -10.59
C LYS A 60 7.07 17.13 -11.86
N LYS A 61 8.28 16.58 -11.70
CA LYS A 61 9.15 16.22 -12.84
C LYS A 61 8.46 15.26 -13.83
N ARG A 62 7.69 14.29 -13.33
CA ARG A 62 6.93 13.36 -14.17
C ARG A 62 5.86 14.06 -14.99
N LEU A 63 5.12 15.00 -14.40
CA LEU A 63 4.11 15.78 -15.10
C LEU A 63 4.74 16.75 -16.11
N GLU A 64 5.85 17.41 -15.75
CA GLU A 64 6.61 18.26 -16.67
C GLU A 64 7.12 17.49 -17.90
N ALA A 65 7.67 16.30 -17.69
CA ALA A 65 8.15 15.44 -18.78
C ALA A 65 7.03 15.03 -19.78
N ARG A 66 5.77 15.00 -19.30
CA ARG A 66 4.59 14.72 -20.10
C ARG A 66 3.86 15.97 -20.58
N LYS A 67 4.36 17.18 -20.27
CA LYS A 67 3.71 18.47 -20.56
C LYS A 67 2.30 18.56 -19.95
N LEU A 68 2.12 18.02 -18.76
CA LEU A 68 0.86 17.99 -18.03
C LEU A 68 0.93 18.77 -16.71
N TYR A 69 2.05 19.43 -16.41
CA TYR A 69 2.17 20.22 -15.20
C TYR A 69 1.39 21.53 -15.37
N PRO A 70 0.33 21.76 -14.56
CA PRO A 70 -0.68 22.78 -14.88
C PRO A 70 -0.29 24.21 -14.54
N LEU A 71 0.84 24.45 -13.88
CA LEU A 71 1.22 25.80 -13.45
C LEU A 71 1.42 26.74 -14.65
N GLY A 72 0.68 27.85 -14.65
CA GLY A 72 0.71 28.84 -15.74
C GLY A 72 -0.23 28.54 -16.91
N GLU A 73 -0.86 27.36 -16.94
CA GLU A 73 -1.79 26.98 -17.99
C GLU A 73 -3.22 27.48 -17.70
N PRO A 74 -4.02 27.82 -18.73
CA PRO A 74 -5.44 28.12 -18.55
C PRO A 74 -6.18 26.95 -17.92
N LEU A 75 -6.96 27.15 -16.86
CA LEU A 75 -7.66 26.08 -16.14
C LEU A 75 -8.57 25.23 -17.04
N LYS A 76 -9.13 25.82 -18.09
CA LYS A 76 -9.95 25.11 -19.09
C LYS A 76 -9.15 24.07 -19.87
N GLU A 77 -7.83 24.29 -20.05
CA GLU A 77 -6.93 23.40 -20.78
C GLU A 77 -6.30 22.33 -19.89
N VAL A 78 -6.35 22.56 -18.55
CA VAL A 78 -5.88 21.57 -17.58
C VAL A 78 -6.79 20.35 -17.59
N ASN A 79 -6.27 19.23 -18.08
CA ASN A 79 -6.96 17.95 -18.10
C ASN A 79 -6.65 17.14 -16.83
N ALA A 80 -7.48 17.33 -15.78
CA ALA A 80 -7.34 16.64 -14.51
C ALA A 80 -7.30 15.11 -14.66
N ARG A 81 -8.18 14.54 -15.52
CA ARG A 81 -8.22 13.11 -15.75
C ARG A 81 -6.91 12.58 -16.36
N MET A 82 -6.33 13.28 -17.33
CA MET A 82 -5.06 12.88 -17.94
C MET A 82 -3.90 12.96 -16.96
N ILE A 83 -3.92 13.93 -16.02
CA ILE A 83 -2.97 14.03 -14.90
C ILE A 83 -3.11 12.79 -14.02
N GLU A 84 -4.32 12.44 -13.58
CA GLU A 84 -4.57 11.26 -12.75
C GLU A 84 -4.13 9.97 -13.43
N GLU A 85 -4.53 9.75 -14.68
CA GLU A 85 -4.16 8.56 -15.45
C GLU A 85 -2.64 8.45 -15.60
N THR A 86 -1.97 9.58 -15.89
CA THR A 86 -0.50 9.62 -15.99
C THR A 86 0.18 9.28 -14.65
N LEU A 87 -0.34 9.77 -13.54
CA LEU A 87 0.20 9.48 -12.23
C LEU A 87 -0.04 8.02 -11.80
N LYS A 88 -1.21 7.45 -12.12
CA LYS A 88 -1.54 6.04 -11.89
C LYS A 88 -0.67 5.05 -12.69
N THR A 89 0.03 5.49 -13.74
CA THR A 89 1.02 4.64 -14.42
C THR A 89 2.28 4.42 -13.58
N SER A 90 2.48 5.18 -12.51
CA SER A 90 3.60 4.96 -11.60
C SER A 90 3.39 3.69 -10.77
N PRO A 91 4.39 2.80 -10.71
CA PRO A 91 4.28 1.59 -9.90
C PRO A 91 4.19 1.86 -8.39
N PHE A 92 4.38 3.10 -7.95
CA PHE A 92 4.35 3.52 -6.55
C PHE A 92 3.07 4.26 -6.16
N VAL A 93 2.24 4.65 -7.13
CA VAL A 93 0.97 5.35 -6.90
C VAL A 93 -0.15 4.32 -6.75
N LYS A 94 -0.91 4.41 -5.67
CA LYS A 94 -2.12 3.61 -5.44
C LYS A 94 -3.33 4.32 -6.00
N THR A 95 -3.55 5.59 -5.58
CA THR A 95 -4.62 6.43 -6.11
C THR A 95 -4.06 7.81 -6.47
N ALA A 96 -4.67 8.44 -7.46
CA ALA A 96 -4.40 9.82 -7.83
C ALA A 96 -5.73 10.51 -8.13
N GLU A 97 -5.94 11.65 -7.51
CA GLU A 97 -7.09 12.51 -7.70
C GLU A 97 -6.61 13.94 -7.97
N CYS A 98 -7.19 14.58 -8.97
CA CYS A 98 -6.84 15.94 -9.36
C CYS A 98 -8.09 16.79 -9.41
N SER A 99 -8.11 17.88 -8.66
CA SER A 99 -9.20 18.84 -8.64
C SER A 99 -8.73 20.25 -8.99
N LYS A 100 -9.61 21.01 -9.64
CA LYS A 100 -9.41 22.42 -9.98
C LYS A 100 -10.32 23.25 -9.11
N THR A 101 -9.80 24.34 -8.52
CA THR A 101 -10.58 25.27 -7.73
C THR A 101 -10.88 26.54 -8.54
N GLN A 102 -11.91 27.27 -8.12
CA GLN A 102 -12.30 28.54 -8.76
C GLN A 102 -11.26 29.65 -8.56
N ASP A 103 -10.33 29.49 -7.62
CA ASP A 103 -9.28 30.46 -7.29
C ASP A 103 -7.99 30.26 -8.11
N GLY A 104 -8.02 29.41 -9.12
CA GLY A 104 -6.84 29.13 -9.93
C GLY A 104 -5.87 28.13 -9.32
N LEU A 105 -6.30 27.33 -8.33
CA LEU A 105 -5.48 26.31 -7.73
C LEU A 105 -5.76 24.95 -8.39
N VAL A 106 -4.72 24.13 -8.50
CA VAL A 106 -4.85 22.72 -8.88
C VAL A 106 -4.31 21.88 -7.73
N ASP A 107 -5.17 21.08 -7.13
CA ASP A 107 -4.84 20.18 -6.04
C ASP A 107 -4.72 18.75 -6.56
N ILE A 108 -3.58 18.13 -6.30
CA ILE A 108 -3.28 16.74 -6.67
C ILE A 108 -3.10 15.95 -5.38
N TYR A 109 -4.02 15.03 -5.12
CA TYR A 109 -3.99 14.12 -3.98
C TYR A 109 -3.51 12.75 -4.43
N LEU A 110 -2.51 12.23 -3.75
CA LEU A 110 -1.91 10.93 -4.06
C LEU A 110 -1.90 10.05 -2.82
N THR A 111 -2.21 8.78 -2.99
CA THR A 111 -1.86 7.75 -2.02
C THR A 111 -0.78 6.86 -2.62
N GLN A 112 0.21 6.49 -1.81
CA GLN A 112 1.27 5.60 -2.26
C GLN A 112 0.92 4.13 -2.01
N ARG A 113 1.53 3.24 -2.80
CA ARG A 113 1.50 1.81 -2.55
C ARG A 113 2.47 1.48 -1.43
N MET A 114 2.02 0.68 -0.48
CA MET A 114 2.82 0.31 0.69
C MET A 114 3.40 -1.08 0.49
N PRO A 115 4.72 -1.23 0.45
CA PRO A 115 5.35 -2.54 0.38
C PRO A 115 5.21 -3.27 1.72
N ILE A 116 5.03 -4.58 1.64
CA ILE A 116 4.94 -5.47 2.80
C ILE A 116 6.15 -6.39 2.92
N VAL A 117 6.83 -6.66 1.80
CA VAL A 117 8.01 -7.51 1.76
C VAL A 117 8.92 -7.12 0.60
N ARG A 118 10.24 -7.15 0.82
CA ARG A 118 11.24 -7.06 -0.24
C ARG A 118 11.72 -8.45 -0.61
N ILE A 119 11.69 -8.79 -1.88
CA ILE A 119 12.17 -10.06 -2.41
C ILE A 119 13.59 -9.87 -2.95
N LYS A 120 14.52 -10.66 -2.43
CA LYS A 120 15.89 -10.83 -2.95
C LYS A 120 16.14 -12.28 -3.24
N SER A 121 15.78 -12.73 -4.43
CA SER A 121 15.86 -14.14 -4.78
C SER A 121 17.29 -14.56 -5.15
N ILE A 122 17.55 -15.87 -5.11
CA ILE A 122 18.81 -16.46 -5.56
C ILE A 122 19.06 -16.23 -7.07
N SER A 123 18.02 -15.95 -7.84
CA SER A 123 18.10 -15.59 -9.26
C SER A 123 18.43 -14.09 -9.51
N ASN A 124 18.92 -13.38 -8.49
CA ASN A 124 19.24 -11.94 -8.52
C ASN A 124 18.06 -11.02 -8.84
N GLU A 125 16.84 -11.47 -8.61
CA GLU A 125 15.68 -10.59 -8.67
C GLU A 125 15.58 -9.77 -7.37
N ASP A 126 15.39 -8.46 -7.48
CA ASP A 126 15.23 -7.54 -6.36
C ASP A 126 14.04 -6.61 -6.60
N TYR A 127 12.95 -6.82 -5.86
CA TYR A 127 11.71 -6.07 -6.00
C TYR A 127 10.89 -6.12 -4.71
N TYR A 128 9.88 -5.26 -4.62
CA TYR A 128 8.94 -5.25 -3.51
C TYR A 128 7.60 -5.88 -3.91
N ILE A 129 6.84 -6.33 -2.92
CA ILE A 129 5.43 -6.71 -3.07
C ILE A 129 4.61 -5.85 -2.10
N ASP A 130 3.50 -5.29 -2.60
CA ASP A 130 2.59 -4.48 -1.81
C ASP A 130 1.50 -5.28 -1.09
N ASP A 131 0.67 -4.56 -0.34
CA ASP A 131 -0.49 -5.07 0.41
C ASP A 131 -1.57 -5.73 -0.49
N HIS A 132 -1.54 -5.48 -1.80
CA HIS A 132 -2.42 -6.10 -2.81
C HIS A 132 -1.74 -7.24 -3.60
N ASN A 133 -0.60 -7.76 -3.12
CA ASN A 133 0.19 -8.81 -3.74
C ASN A 133 0.69 -8.43 -5.15
N GLN A 134 0.87 -7.12 -5.43
CA GLN A 134 1.42 -6.65 -6.70
C GLN A 134 2.89 -6.30 -6.58
N ILE A 135 3.65 -6.60 -7.64
CA ILE A 135 5.07 -6.29 -7.71
C ILE A 135 5.27 -4.77 -7.84
N MET A 136 6.22 -4.24 -7.08
CA MET A 136 6.75 -2.90 -7.20
C MET A 136 8.26 -3.01 -7.48
N PRO A 137 8.80 -2.19 -8.41
CA PRO A 137 10.22 -2.24 -8.71
C PRO A 137 11.06 -1.81 -7.49
N ASN A 138 12.32 -2.27 -7.46
CA ASN A 138 13.28 -1.78 -6.49
C ASN A 138 13.60 -0.30 -6.75
N THR A 139 13.89 0.43 -5.68
CA THR A 139 14.26 1.86 -5.71
C THR A 139 15.41 2.11 -4.74
N ASN A 140 15.95 3.34 -4.79
CA ASN A 140 16.95 3.79 -3.83
C ASN A 140 16.38 4.06 -2.42
N TYR A 141 15.07 3.94 -2.23
CA TYR A 141 14.43 4.09 -0.93
C TYR A 141 14.49 2.78 -0.14
N THR A 142 14.82 2.87 1.12
CA THR A 142 14.85 1.75 2.05
C THR A 142 13.67 1.85 3.02
N CYS A 143 12.98 0.73 3.22
CA CYS A 143 11.92 0.61 4.22
C CYS A 143 12.34 -0.42 5.26
N ASP A 144 11.90 -0.22 6.50
CA ASP A 144 12.03 -1.24 7.55
C ASP A 144 10.89 -2.27 7.39
N ILE A 145 11.08 -3.22 6.49
CA ILE A 145 10.16 -4.32 6.19
C ILE A 145 10.92 -5.64 6.09
N ILE A 146 10.19 -6.72 6.20
CA ILE A 146 10.72 -8.08 6.07
C ILE A 146 11.40 -8.25 4.70
N ILE A 147 12.60 -8.83 4.69
CA ILE A 147 13.32 -9.20 3.47
C ILE A 147 13.17 -10.70 3.26
N ALA A 148 12.64 -11.12 2.12
CA ALA A 148 12.54 -12.52 1.76
C ALA A 148 13.64 -12.92 0.75
N THR A 149 14.40 -13.95 1.08
CA THR A 149 15.56 -14.44 0.32
C THR A 149 15.41 -15.92 -0.05
N GLY A 150 16.32 -16.42 -0.88
CA GLY A 150 16.39 -17.84 -1.21
C GLY A 150 15.67 -18.21 -2.51
N TYR A 151 15.06 -19.40 -2.56
CA TYR A 151 14.45 -19.98 -3.75
C TYR A 151 13.03 -19.46 -4.00
N ILE A 152 12.95 -18.19 -4.40
CA ILE A 152 11.69 -17.49 -4.62
C ILE A 152 11.56 -17.09 -6.09
N ASN A 153 10.53 -17.58 -6.77
CA ASN A 153 10.09 -17.04 -8.07
C ASN A 153 8.90 -16.09 -7.89
N LYS A 154 8.59 -15.30 -8.92
CA LYS A 154 7.51 -14.28 -8.87
C LYS A 154 6.15 -14.85 -8.51
N TRP A 155 5.83 -16.06 -8.99
CA TRP A 155 4.55 -16.70 -8.66
C TRP A 155 4.48 -17.06 -7.17
N TYR A 156 5.53 -17.70 -6.63
CA TYR A 156 5.59 -18.08 -5.21
C TYR A 156 5.63 -16.84 -4.30
N ALA A 157 6.38 -15.81 -4.70
CA ALA A 157 6.42 -14.54 -4.00
C ALA A 157 5.03 -13.91 -3.85
N LYS A 158 4.26 -13.82 -4.95
CA LYS A 158 2.91 -13.22 -4.96
C LYS A 158 1.85 -14.07 -4.27
N LYS A 159 1.99 -15.39 -4.27
CA LYS A 159 0.93 -16.32 -3.83
C LYS A 159 1.16 -16.88 -2.43
N TYR A 160 2.40 -16.86 -1.94
CA TYR A 160 2.76 -17.46 -0.66
C TYR A 160 3.54 -16.50 0.24
N ILE A 161 4.64 -15.93 -0.23
CA ILE A 161 5.51 -15.09 0.60
C ILE A 161 4.82 -13.78 1.00
N SER A 162 4.05 -13.18 0.10
CA SER A 162 3.23 -12.01 0.43
C SER A 162 2.22 -12.30 1.53
N LEU A 163 1.54 -13.46 1.49
CA LEU A 163 0.57 -13.85 2.50
C LEU A 163 1.24 -14.19 3.83
N LEU A 164 2.39 -14.88 3.80
CA LEU A 164 3.21 -15.12 4.99
C LEU A 164 3.63 -13.81 5.65
N SER A 165 4.13 -12.87 4.86
CA SER A 165 4.55 -11.55 5.37
C SER A 165 3.38 -10.77 5.96
N LYS A 166 2.20 -10.77 5.32
CA LYS A 166 0.98 -10.17 5.88
C LYS A 166 0.61 -10.79 7.22
N ALA A 167 0.61 -12.13 7.30
CA ALA A 167 0.29 -12.84 8.54
C ALA A 167 1.26 -12.49 9.68
N LEU A 168 2.56 -12.39 9.40
CA LEU A 168 3.56 -11.95 10.38
C LEU A 168 3.36 -10.49 10.80
N MET A 169 3.02 -9.60 9.86
CA MET A 169 2.81 -8.17 10.12
C MET A 169 1.53 -7.87 10.91
N THR A 170 0.55 -8.76 10.90
CA THR A 170 -0.71 -8.60 11.64
C THR A 170 -0.47 -8.64 13.16
N ASN A 171 0.52 -9.38 13.62
CA ASN A 171 0.90 -9.45 15.03
C ASN A 171 2.04 -8.47 15.31
N GLU A 172 1.84 -7.54 16.24
CA GLU A 172 2.81 -6.48 16.56
C GLU A 172 4.16 -7.04 17.03
N LEU A 173 4.16 -8.12 17.83
CA LEU A 173 5.39 -8.77 18.28
C LEU A 173 6.20 -9.26 17.08
N TRP A 174 5.59 -10.03 16.20
CA TRP A 174 6.30 -10.65 15.07
C TRP A 174 6.67 -9.66 13.97
N ARG A 175 5.85 -8.65 13.72
CA ARG A 175 6.18 -7.52 12.84
C ARG A 175 7.50 -6.85 13.25
N ASN A 176 7.71 -6.70 14.56
CA ASN A 176 8.91 -6.06 15.10
C ASN A 176 10.08 -7.03 15.30
N GLN A 177 9.83 -8.35 15.33
CA GLN A 177 10.84 -9.35 15.63
C GLN A 177 11.39 -10.08 14.40
N ILE A 178 10.62 -10.24 13.33
CA ILE A 178 11.09 -10.97 12.15
C ILE A 178 11.69 -9.98 11.15
N GLU A 179 12.97 -10.15 10.86
CA GLU A 179 13.72 -9.32 9.93
C GLU A 179 13.81 -9.97 8.53
N GLN A 180 13.98 -11.31 8.50
CA GLN A 180 14.17 -12.00 7.24
C GLN A 180 13.39 -13.31 7.18
N ILE A 181 12.90 -13.63 5.99
CA ILE A 181 12.37 -14.93 5.58
C ILE A 181 13.36 -15.53 4.61
N ASN A 182 13.82 -16.75 4.83
CA ASN A 182 14.63 -17.50 3.87
C ASN A 182 13.86 -18.72 3.37
N VAL A 183 13.77 -18.87 2.05
CA VAL A 183 13.08 -19.99 1.41
C VAL A 183 14.12 -20.99 0.93
N LEU A 184 14.05 -22.20 1.46
CA LEU A 184 14.93 -23.31 1.10
C LEU A 184 14.56 -23.91 -0.26
N PRO A 185 15.46 -24.75 -0.87
CA PRO A 185 15.18 -25.40 -2.16
C PRO A 185 13.92 -26.29 -2.17
N ASP A 186 13.60 -26.92 -1.04
CA ASP A 186 12.42 -27.76 -0.79
C ASP A 186 11.17 -26.96 -0.38
N ARG A 187 11.24 -25.60 -0.43
CA ARG A 187 10.24 -24.64 0.02
C ARG A 187 10.02 -24.58 1.53
N GLY A 188 10.88 -25.19 2.33
CA GLY A 188 10.93 -24.98 3.76
C GLY A 188 11.18 -23.50 4.08
N ILE A 189 10.57 -23.00 5.12
CA ILE A 189 10.66 -21.60 5.53
C ILE A 189 11.50 -21.45 6.78
N GLU A 190 12.52 -20.63 6.69
CA GLU A 190 13.32 -20.17 7.81
C GLU A 190 13.02 -18.71 8.10
N LEU A 191 12.90 -18.35 9.36
CA LEU A 191 12.74 -16.97 9.84
C LEU A 191 14.00 -16.58 10.61
N VAL A 192 14.47 -15.36 10.36
CA VAL A 192 15.57 -14.75 11.11
C VAL A 192 14.99 -13.65 11.99
N PRO A 193 15.06 -13.78 13.33
CA PRO A 193 14.61 -12.77 14.24
C PRO A 193 15.65 -11.67 14.45
N ARG A 194 15.20 -10.47 14.84
CA ARG A 194 16.09 -9.34 15.25
C ARG A 194 16.81 -9.63 16.56
N VAL A 195 16.20 -10.41 17.45
CA VAL A 195 16.73 -10.71 18.78
C VAL A 195 17.14 -12.17 18.85
N GLY A 196 18.37 -12.39 19.29
CA GLY A 196 18.97 -13.72 19.38
C GLY A 196 19.73 -14.10 18.12
N ASN A 197 20.69 -15.02 18.30
CA ASN A 197 21.54 -15.48 17.21
C ASN A 197 21.11 -16.90 16.78
N HIS A 198 19.86 -17.03 16.34
CA HIS A 198 19.30 -18.31 15.93
C HIS A 198 18.39 -18.17 14.70
N ILE A 199 18.26 -19.26 13.96
CA ILE A 199 17.32 -19.39 12.85
C ILE A 199 16.11 -20.19 13.33
N ILE A 200 14.90 -19.80 12.91
CA ILE A 200 13.64 -20.47 13.24
C ILE A 200 13.12 -21.16 11.98
N TYR A 201 13.04 -22.48 12.00
CA TYR A 201 12.45 -23.26 10.92
C TYR A 201 10.99 -23.58 11.24
N ILE A 202 10.07 -23.16 10.37
CA ILE A 202 8.63 -23.34 10.57
C ILE A 202 8.03 -24.46 9.73
N GLY A 203 8.81 -25.06 8.81
CA GLY A 203 8.35 -26.04 7.82
C GLY A 203 7.82 -25.39 6.55
N ASN A 204 7.16 -26.19 5.71
CA ASN A 204 6.58 -25.72 4.44
C ASN A 204 5.24 -25.02 4.68
N LEU A 205 4.95 -24.02 3.87
CA LEU A 205 3.63 -23.37 3.88
C LEU A 205 2.55 -24.34 3.38
N PRO A 206 1.32 -24.28 3.93
CA PRO A 206 0.24 -25.14 3.50
C PRO A 206 -0.11 -24.90 2.03
N GLU A 207 -0.10 -25.96 1.25
CA GLU A 207 -0.54 -25.94 -0.14
C GLU A 207 -2.05 -26.17 -0.22
N THR A 208 -2.73 -25.30 -0.96
CA THR A 208 -4.15 -25.44 -1.26
C THR A 208 -4.44 -24.97 -2.68
N ASN A 209 -5.23 -25.75 -3.40
CA ASN A 209 -5.67 -25.44 -4.75
C ASN A 209 -6.76 -24.35 -4.75
N LEU A 210 -7.42 -24.12 -3.62
CA LEU A 210 -8.46 -23.12 -3.46
C LEU A 210 -7.83 -21.77 -3.12
N ILE A 211 -7.86 -20.84 -4.08
CA ILE A 211 -7.25 -19.51 -3.95
C ILE A 211 -7.82 -18.77 -2.73
N ASP A 212 -9.14 -18.80 -2.57
CA ASP A 212 -9.84 -18.09 -1.49
C ASP A 212 -9.53 -18.65 -0.09
N LYS A 213 -9.12 -19.90 0.00
CA LYS A 213 -8.75 -20.55 1.28
C LYS A 213 -7.27 -20.44 1.62
N ARG A 214 -6.43 -20.05 0.65
CA ARG A 214 -4.97 -20.02 0.86
C ARG A 214 -4.56 -19.01 1.92
N GLU A 215 -5.10 -17.82 1.87
CA GLU A 215 -4.81 -16.76 2.84
C GLU A 215 -5.18 -17.20 4.25
N GLN A 216 -6.38 -17.78 4.42
CA GLN A 216 -6.80 -18.31 5.72
C GLN A 216 -5.89 -19.46 6.19
N ALA A 217 -5.57 -20.42 5.33
CA ALA A 217 -4.71 -21.53 5.69
C ALA A 217 -3.31 -21.08 6.13
N ILE A 218 -2.74 -20.08 5.45
CA ILE A 218 -1.43 -19.51 5.82
C ILE A 218 -1.55 -18.72 7.13
N ASN A 219 -2.59 -17.94 7.32
CA ASN A 219 -2.83 -17.23 8.59
C ASN A 219 -2.96 -18.19 9.77
N ASP A 220 -3.74 -19.24 9.65
CA ASP A 220 -3.91 -20.25 10.70
C ASP A 220 -2.61 -20.98 10.99
N PHE A 221 -1.85 -21.33 9.96
CA PHE A 221 -0.53 -21.94 10.09
C PHE A 221 0.44 -21.02 10.83
N VAL A 222 0.56 -19.76 10.40
CA VAL A 222 1.46 -18.78 11.03
C VAL A 222 1.07 -18.55 12.48
N ASN A 223 -0.21 -18.30 12.76
CA ASN A 223 -0.69 -18.09 14.13
C ASN A 223 -0.37 -19.27 15.03
N LYS A 224 -0.58 -20.51 14.57
CA LYS A 224 -0.26 -21.71 15.32
C LYS A 224 1.24 -21.82 15.62
N LYS A 225 2.10 -21.59 14.62
CA LYS A 225 3.57 -21.66 14.78
C LYS A 225 4.10 -20.56 15.67
N MET A 226 3.65 -19.32 15.44
CA MET A 226 4.12 -18.14 16.18
C MET A 226 3.68 -18.16 17.64
N ASN A 227 2.46 -18.59 17.95
CA ASN A 227 2.00 -18.76 19.34
C ASN A 227 2.83 -19.80 20.12
N ARG A 228 3.30 -20.84 19.43
CA ARG A 228 4.21 -21.83 20.06
C ARG A 228 5.60 -21.26 20.28
N LEU A 229 6.11 -20.53 19.31
CA LEU A 229 7.41 -19.86 19.40
C LEU A 229 7.42 -18.84 20.54
N GLU A 230 6.35 -18.04 20.69
CA GLU A 230 6.21 -17.09 21.78
C GLU A 230 6.28 -17.76 23.15
N LYS A 231 5.55 -18.86 23.33
CA LYS A 231 5.61 -19.66 24.56
C LYS A 231 7.01 -20.20 24.79
N PHE A 232 7.68 -20.68 23.77
CA PHE A 232 9.05 -21.16 23.87
C PHE A 232 10.03 -20.03 24.21
N TYR A 233 9.87 -18.86 23.66
CA TYR A 233 10.66 -17.68 24.02
C TYR A 233 10.45 -17.29 25.48
N LYS A 234 9.19 -17.22 25.91
CA LYS A 234 8.80 -16.81 27.25
C LYS A 234 9.23 -17.79 28.35
N TYR A 235 9.10 -19.08 28.13
CA TYR A 235 9.30 -20.10 29.15
C TYR A 235 10.55 -20.99 28.94
N GLY A 236 11.08 -21.04 27.74
CA GLY A 236 12.24 -21.83 27.39
C GLY A 236 13.51 -21.00 27.25
N LEU A 237 13.55 -20.10 26.27
CA LEU A 237 14.76 -19.28 25.99
C LEU A 237 15.09 -18.30 27.09
N SER A 238 14.09 -17.70 27.75
CA SER A 238 14.32 -16.79 28.87
C SER A 238 15.05 -17.45 30.03
N GLN A 239 14.85 -18.75 30.24
CA GLN A 239 15.55 -19.55 31.27
C GLN A 239 16.85 -20.17 30.77
N ALA A 240 16.87 -20.61 29.51
CA ALA A 240 18.03 -21.31 28.95
C ALA A 240 19.14 -20.36 28.46
N GLY A 241 18.80 -19.09 28.19
CA GLY A 241 19.67 -18.09 27.56
C GLY A 241 19.39 -17.95 26.06
N TRP A 242 19.29 -16.69 25.61
CA TRP A 242 18.94 -16.35 24.21
C TRP A 242 19.95 -16.84 23.17
N ASN A 243 21.20 -16.98 23.53
CA ASN A 243 22.28 -17.39 22.63
C ASN A 243 22.63 -18.89 22.76
N LYS A 244 21.81 -19.68 23.45
CA LYS A 244 22.10 -21.11 23.65
C LYS A 244 21.94 -21.94 22.38
N TYR A 245 20.97 -21.57 21.55
CA TYR A 245 20.62 -22.33 20.35
C TYR A 245 20.93 -21.54 19.09
N SER A 246 21.47 -22.22 18.08
CA SER A 246 21.72 -21.68 16.73
C SER A 246 20.54 -21.93 15.77
N TYR A 247 19.72 -22.94 16.09
CA TYR A 247 18.60 -23.33 15.23
C TYR A 247 17.44 -23.88 16.09
N ILE A 248 16.22 -23.43 15.77
CA ILE A 248 15.00 -23.78 16.47
C ILE A 248 14.00 -24.26 15.42
N ASN A 249 13.73 -25.58 15.40
CA ASN A 249 12.75 -26.18 14.50
C ASN A 249 11.41 -26.32 15.22
N ILE A 250 10.39 -25.64 14.71
CA ILE A 250 9.00 -25.67 15.21
C ILE A 250 8.03 -26.28 14.17
N GLU A 251 8.55 -27.01 13.20
CA GLU A 251 7.75 -27.68 12.16
C GLU A 251 6.71 -28.63 12.77
N PHE A 252 7.12 -29.43 13.73
CA PHE A 252 6.25 -30.46 14.33
C PHE A 252 5.37 -29.91 15.44
N ASP A 253 4.10 -30.32 15.46
CA ASP A 253 3.11 -29.71 16.38
C ASP A 253 3.38 -29.94 17.86
N ASN A 254 3.97 -31.07 18.24
CA ASN A 254 4.12 -31.49 19.63
C ASN A 254 5.54 -31.40 20.17
N GLN A 255 6.49 -30.91 19.36
CA GLN A 255 7.90 -30.82 19.79
C GLN A 255 8.58 -29.60 19.18
N ILE A 256 9.58 -29.08 19.88
CA ILE A 256 10.51 -28.06 19.41
C ILE A 256 11.90 -28.68 19.45
N ILE A 257 12.57 -28.76 18.31
CA ILE A 257 13.90 -29.35 18.19
C ILE A 257 14.91 -28.22 18.07
N CYS A 258 15.86 -28.17 19.01
CA CYS A 258 16.86 -27.10 19.07
C CYS A 258 18.27 -27.66 18.85
N LYS A 259 19.06 -26.99 18.01
CA LYS A 259 20.50 -27.25 17.86
C LYS A 259 21.26 -26.20 18.65
N LYS A 260 22.17 -26.64 19.53
CA LYS A 260 23.05 -25.74 20.30
C LYS A 260 24.12 -25.14 19.41
N HIS A 261 24.66 -23.98 19.81
CA HIS A 261 25.91 -23.50 19.26
C HIS A 261 27.04 -24.50 19.56
N GLN A 262 28.01 -24.62 18.65
CA GLN A 262 29.10 -25.60 18.79
C GLN A 262 30.06 -25.28 19.95
N ASN A 263 30.00 -24.06 20.51
CA ASN A 263 30.93 -23.57 21.55
C ASN A 263 30.22 -23.20 22.88
N SER A 264 29.10 -23.79 23.18
CA SER A 264 28.39 -23.53 24.45
C SER A 264 28.29 -24.79 25.32
#